data_2b28fc260dba332a8a3cfc99a2578d93
#
_entry.id   2b28fc260dba332a8a3cfc99a2578d93
#
_cell.length_a   1.000
_cell.length_b   1.000
_cell.length_c   1.000
_cell.angle_alpha   90.00
_cell.angle_beta   90.00
_cell.angle_gamma   90.00
#
_symmetry.space_group_name_H-M   'P 1'
#
loop_
_entity.id
_entity.type
_entity.pdbx_description
1 polymer ?
#
loop_
_entity_poly.entity_id
_entity_poly.type
_entity_poly.pdbx_seq_one_letter_code
_entity_poly.pdbx_strand_id
1 'polypeptide(L)'
;MIIDDQHYDVIVIGSGAAGGTLAGQLAASGKRVLLLERGGALPLADQNVADVDLFRKDRYHPNEQWFGPDGDPFSPQTVYALGGNTKIWGGVLERMREQEFQGLHFQEGAAPAWGIDYAELAPYYEQAEQLYRVHGEAGVDPSAPPRQGDYPFAPRAVEPFLEELKASLQRQGTHPYPLPQSWSPSLTDPSGDAELFGVDLARQAANVTVRERTRVRRLHVNPGGTEVRAVEAEIEGVVWLFSAHLVVLATGAVNTPEILLRSATEHHSRGLSNGSDQVGRNLMKQQLTSIIQLAAAPNSGRYARSFGITDYYWGDSNVSFPLGSVASGGGVLQDALFAESPPVLSLVTRLMPDFGLEQLAARSVVWWAMSAVLPDPHNRVSLRGNQLQIHYLPNNREAHDR
;
A
#
# COMPACT_ATOMS: atom_id res chain seq x y z
N MET A 1 -21.07 22.21 15.62
CA MET A 1 -19.60 22.37 15.49
C MET A 1 -19.01 22.44 16.88
N ILE A 2 -18.01 21.64 17.14
CA ILE A 2 -17.28 21.56 18.42
C ILE A 2 -15.84 21.98 18.16
N ILE A 3 -15.25 22.75 19.04
CA ILE A 3 -13.83 23.11 19.00
C ILE A 3 -13.17 22.30 20.11
N ASP A 4 -12.13 21.51 19.76
CA ASP A 4 -11.28 20.86 20.74
C ASP A 4 -10.50 21.96 21.47
N ASP A 5 -10.56 21.96 22.79
CA ASP A 5 -9.87 22.93 23.64
C ASP A 5 -8.35 22.66 23.74
N GLN A 6 -7.90 21.49 23.30
CA GLN A 6 -6.49 21.15 23.25
C GLN A 6 -5.81 21.70 22.00
N HIS A 7 -4.60 22.23 22.19
CA HIS A 7 -3.70 22.57 21.10
C HIS A 7 -2.55 21.56 21.09
N TYR A 8 -2.35 20.90 19.96
CA TYR A 8 -1.35 19.85 19.79
C TYR A 8 -0.03 20.40 19.23
N ASP A 9 1.07 19.72 19.47
CA ASP A 9 2.32 20.03 18.76
C ASP A 9 2.23 19.49 17.33
N VAL A 10 1.66 18.28 17.16
CA VAL A 10 1.52 17.63 15.85
C VAL A 10 0.14 16.99 15.75
N ILE A 11 -0.55 17.22 14.63
CA ILE A 11 -1.68 16.41 14.19
C ILE A 11 -1.22 15.56 13.01
N VAL A 12 -1.37 14.23 13.11
CA VAL A 12 -1.14 13.28 12.03
C VAL A 12 -2.51 12.81 11.52
N ILE A 13 -2.76 12.94 10.23
CA ILE A 13 -4.02 12.57 9.59
C ILE A 13 -3.80 11.30 8.76
N GLY A 14 -4.46 10.21 9.15
CA GLY A 14 -4.31 8.86 8.62
C GLY A 14 -3.33 8.01 9.41
N SER A 15 -3.71 6.76 9.68
CA SER A 15 -2.97 5.79 10.49
C SER A 15 -2.34 4.64 9.70
N GLY A 16 -2.31 4.77 8.37
CA GLY A 16 -1.65 3.79 7.49
C GLY A 16 -0.13 3.74 7.66
N ALA A 17 0.58 3.15 6.70
CA ALA A 17 2.04 2.94 6.76
C ALA A 17 2.81 4.19 7.20
N ALA A 18 2.55 5.35 6.58
CA ALA A 18 3.26 6.58 6.91
C ALA A 18 2.82 7.16 8.27
N GLY A 19 1.51 7.37 8.48
CA GLY A 19 1.02 8.07 9.66
C GLY A 19 1.08 7.25 10.93
N GLY A 20 0.79 5.95 10.87
CA GLY A 20 0.92 5.03 12.00
C GLY A 20 2.38 4.93 12.47
N THR A 21 3.31 4.76 11.51
CA THR A 21 4.74 4.74 11.79
C THR A 21 5.21 6.06 12.43
N LEU A 22 4.83 7.20 11.85
CA LEU A 22 5.21 8.51 12.36
C LEU A 22 4.67 8.73 13.79
N ALA A 23 3.39 8.42 14.05
CA ALA A 23 2.80 8.57 15.36
C ALA A 23 3.50 7.69 16.41
N GLY A 24 3.84 6.43 16.05
CA GLY A 24 4.61 5.53 16.89
C GLY A 24 6.01 6.09 17.21
N GLN A 25 6.70 6.65 16.23
CA GLN A 25 8.02 7.26 16.45
C GLN A 25 7.94 8.55 17.30
N LEU A 26 6.90 9.34 17.13
CA LEU A 26 6.68 10.54 17.94
C LEU A 26 6.30 10.22 19.39
N ALA A 27 5.93 8.99 19.71
CA ALA A 27 5.61 8.57 21.08
C ALA A 27 6.73 8.88 22.09
N ALA A 28 7.99 8.70 21.68
CA ALA A 28 9.17 8.98 22.51
C ALA A 28 9.56 10.47 22.56
N SER A 29 8.92 11.35 21.79
CA SER A 29 9.35 12.75 21.63
C SER A 29 8.90 13.68 22.77
N GLY A 30 7.95 13.25 23.61
CA GLY A 30 7.28 14.11 24.60
C GLY A 30 6.35 15.17 24.00
N LYS A 31 6.24 15.26 22.69
CA LYS A 31 5.32 16.16 21.95
C LYS A 31 3.88 15.69 22.12
N ARG A 32 2.95 16.62 22.28
CA ARG A 32 1.52 16.28 22.24
C ARG A 32 1.10 15.99 20.81
N VAL A 33 0.77 14.73 20.53
CA VAL A 33 0.41 14.25 19.20
C VAL A 33 -1.05 13.83 19.16
N LEU A 34 -1.77 14.24 18.12
CA LEU A 34 -3.10 13.75 17.80
C LEU A 34 -3.03 12.96 16.49
N LEU A 35 -3.37 11.68 16.56
CA LEU A 35 -3.55 10.84 15.37
C LEU A 35 -5.05 10.73 15.07
N LEU A 36 -5.45 11.18 13.87
CA LEU A 36 -6.83 11.13 13.38
C LEU A 36 -6.95 10.02 12.33
N GLU A 37 -7.81 9.04 12.58
CA GLU A 37 -8.11 7.97 11.64
C GLU A 37 -9.59 7.96 11.27
N ARG A 38 -9.86 7.88 9.99
CA ARG A 38 -11.22 7.86 9.43
C ARG A 38 -11.99 6.60 9.79
N GLY A 39 -11.30 5.45 9.78
CA GLY A 39 -11.85 4.15 10.17
C GLY A 39 -11.74 3.86 11.65
N GLY A 40 -12.19 2.68 12.05
CA GLY A 40 -12.03 2.15 13.39
C GLY A 40 -11.03 1.00 13.45
N ALA A 41 -10.79 0.45 14.64
CA ALA A 41 -10.11 -0.81 14.79
C ALA A 41 -10.92 -1.93 14.12
N LEU A 42 -10.25 -2.84 13.43
CA LEU A 42 -10.88 -4.07 12.97
C LEU A 42 -11.05 -5.00 14.18
N PRO A 43 -12.19 -5.73 14.28
CA PRO A 43 -12.36 -6.76 15.31
C PRO A 43 -11.21 -7.79 15.23
N LEU A 44 -10.77 -8.31 16.38
CA LEU A 44 -9.68 -9.30 16.45
C LEU A 44 -9.94 -10.55 15.58
N ALA A 45 -11.20 -10.98 15.46
CA ALA A 45 -11.61 -12.06 14.56
C ALA A 45 -11.47 -11.70 13.07
N ASP A 46 -11.44 -10.42 12.73
CA ASP A 46 -11.34 -9.89 11.38
C ASP A 46 -9.92 -9.38 11.05
N GLN A 47 -9.02 -9.35 12.04
CA GLN A 47 -7.60 -9.07 11.81
C GLN A 47 -6.91 -10.20 11.05
N ASN A 48 -7.51 -11.38 11.06
CA ASN A 48 -7.27 -12.44 10.10
C ASN A 48 -8.32 -12.27 9.01
N VAL A 49 -8.00 -11.48 8.02
CA VAL A 49 -8.84 -11.30 6.85
C VAL A 49 -9.04 -12.67 6.22
N ALA A 50 -10.07 -13.39 6.67
CA ALA A 50 -10.50 -14.58 5.97
C ALA A 50 -10.86 -14.11 4.56
N ASP A 51 -10.28 -14.73 3.58
CA ASP A 51 -10.46 -14.41 2.16
C ASP A 51 -11.94 -14.37 1.75
N VAL A 52 -12.77 -15.15 2.41
CA VAL A 52 -14.24 -15.10 2.30
C VAL A 52 -14.79 -13.70 2.64
N ASP A 53 -14.28 -13.06 3.68
CA ASP A 53 -14.75 -11.72 4.10
C ASP A 53 -14.24 -10.65 3.13
N LEU A 54 -13.05 -10.82 2.58
CA LEU A 54 -12.47 -9.91 1.60
C LEU A 54 -13.15 -10.02 0.22
N PHE A 55 -13.27 -11.26 -0.30
CA PHE A 55 -13.68 -11.49 -1.68
C PHE A 55 -15.18 -11.77 -1.86
N ARG A 56 -15.85 -12.40 -0.91
CA ARG A 56 -17.29 -12.73 -1.03
C ARG A 56 -18.21 -11.77 -0.30
N LYS A 57 -17.81 -11.25 0.86
CA LYS A 57 -18.69 -10.40 1.68
C LYS A 57 -18.46 -8.91 1.47
N ASP A 58 -17.44 -8.54 0.69
CA ASP A 58 -17.12 -7.14 0.38
C ASP A 58 -16.92 -6.26 1.64
N ARG A 59 -16.52 -6.91 2.75
CA ARG A 59 -16.65 -6.39 4.12
C ARG A 59 -15.77 -5.18 4.39
N TYR A 60 -14.70 -5.03 3.63
CA TYR A 60 -13.75 -3.95 3.83
C TYR A 60 -13.85 -2.84 2.79
N HIS A 61 -14.75 -2.97 1.82
CA HIS A 61 -15.01 -1.91 0.86
C HIS A 61 -15.77 -0.77 1.54
N PRO A 62 -15.30 0.47 1.41
CA PRO A 62 -16.00 1.60 2.01
C PRO A 62 -17.32 1.86 1.27
N ASN A 63 -18.35 2.28 2.02
CA ASN A 63 -19.62 2.75 1.47
C ASN A 63 -19.45 4.14 0.85
N GLU A 64 -18.48 4.30 -0.04
CA GLU A 64 -18.32 5.53 -0.82
C GLU A 64 -18.05 5.18 -2.27
N GLN A 65 -18.36 6.13 -3.14
CA GLN A 65 -18.14 6.01 -4.56
C GLN A 65 -17.12 7.05 -5.01
N TRP A 66 -16.15 6.60 -5.80
CA TRP A 66 -15.30 7.45 -6.61
C TRP A 66 -15.82 7.40 -8.05
N PHE A 67 -15.42 8.36 -8.85
CA PHE A 67 -15.95 8.50 -10.20
C PHE A 67 -14.82 8.45 -11.22
N GLY A 68 -15.03 7.68 -12.29
CA GLY A 68 -14.13 7.66 -13.45
C GLY A 68 -14.19 8.94 -14.28
N PRO A 69 -13.38 9.03 -15.37
CA PRO A 69 -13.35 10.19 -16.26
C PRO A 69 -14.71 10.52 -16.87
N ASP A 70 -15.48 9.50 -17.22
CA ASP A 70 -16.80 9.62 -17.84
C ASP A 70 -17.92 9.90 -16.82
N GLY A 71 -17.59 9.92 -15.54
CA GLY A 71 -18.53 10.12 -14.43
C GLY A 71 -19.17 8.84 -13.92
N ASP A 72 -18.70 7.67 -14.37
CA ASP A 72 -19.18 6.39 -13.88
C ASP A 72 -18.68 6.13 -12.46
N PRO A 73 -19.59 5.75 -11.54
CA PRO A 73 -19.22 5.47 -10.17
C PRO A 73 -18.55 4.09 -10.04
N PHE A 74 -17.57 4.00 -9.15
CA PHE A 74 -16.99 2.74 -8.74
C PHE A 74 -16.64 2.74 -7.24
N SER A 75 -16.64 1.57 -6.63
CA SER A 75 -16.21 1.41 -5.24
C SER A 75 -14.67 1.33 -5.17
N PRO A 76 -14.03 2.15 -4.33
CA PRO A 76 -12.58 2.08 -4.17
C PRO A 76 -12.16 0.82 -3.40
N GLN A 77 -11.11 0.17 -3.87
CA GLN A 77 -10.46 -0.92 -3.15
C GLN A 77 -9.49 -0.34 -2.11
N THR A 78 -10.03 0.17 -1.01
CA THR A 78 -9.25 0.75 0.09
C THR A 78 -9.88 0.37 1.43
N VAL A 79 -9.05 0.21 2.46
CA VAL A 79 -9.49 -0.11 3.82
C VAL A 79 -9.40 1.14 4.67
N TYR A 80 -10.52 1.53 5.26
CA TYR A 80 -10.57 2.57 6.28
C TYR A 80 -10.63 1.93 7.66
N ALA A 81 -9.45 1.71 8.22
CA ALA A 81 -9.24 1.14 9.53
C ALA A 81 -7.93 1.66 10.11
N LEU A 82 -7.70 1.43 11.39
CA LEU A 82 -6.36 1.60 11.96
C LEU A 82 -5.37 0.72 11.20
N GLY A 83 -4.23 1.29 10.83
CA GLY A 83 -3.28 0.65 9.94
C GLY A 83 -3.58 0.83 8.45
N GLY A 84 -4.79 1.27 8.06
CA GLY A 84 -5.17 1.51 6.66
C GLY A 84 -4.95 0.30 5.76
N ASN A 85 -4.49 0.53 4.53
CA ASN A 85 -4.25 -0.54 3.55
C ASN A 85 -3.15 -1.54 3.95
N THR A 86 -2.37 -1.28 5.01
CA THR A 86 -1.42 -2.28 5.51
C THR A 86 -2.11 -3.50 6.13
N LYS A 87 -3.42 -3.44 6.35
CA LYS A 87 -4.23 -4.60 6.74
C LYS A 87 -4.33 -5.68 5.66
N ILE A 88 -4.10 -5.31 4.39
CA ILE A 88 -4.26 -6.21 3.22
C ILE A 88 -3.05 -6.20 2.28
N TRP A 89 -1.89 -5.74 2.71
CA TRP A 89 -0.72 -5.49 1.84
C TRP A 89 0.18 -6.71 1.57
N GLY A 90 0.01 -7.80 2.34
CA GLY A 90 0.87 -8.98 2.26
C GLY A 90 2.23 -8.83 2.94
N GLY A 91 2.52 -7.69 3.58
CA GLY A 91 3.68 -7.48 4.44
C GLY A 91 5.04 -7.41 3.75
N VAL A 92 5.13 -7.38 2.41
CA VAL A 92 6.41 -7.32 1.68
C VAL A 92 7.01 -5.93 1.79
N LEU A 93 8.27 -5.85 2.22
CA LEU A 93 9.02 -4.63 2.47
C LEU A 93 10.41 -4.71 1.83
N GLU A 94 10.45 -4.52 0.51
CA GLU A 94 11.69 -4.39 -0.24
C GLU A 94 12.21 -2.95 -0.18
N ARG A 95 13.53 -2.80 -0.18
CA ARG A 95 14.17 -1.48 -0.41
C ARG A 95 14.09 -1.13 -1.89
N MET A 96 13.88 0.12 -2.20
CA MET A 96 14.06 0.61 -3.57
C MET A 96 15.52 0.43 -4.00
N ARG A 97 15.73 0.10 -5.26
CA ARG A 97 17.07 -0.10 -5.83
C ARG A 97 17.78 1.25 -5.98
N GLU A 98 19.08 1.27 -5.81
CA GLU A 98 19.86 2.51 -5.83
C GLU A 98 19.66 3.32 -7.11
N GLN A 99 19.60 2.65 -8.26
CA GLN A 99 19.42 3.29 -9.57
C GLN A 99 18.04 3.96 -9.72
N GLU A 100 17.03 3.53 -8.99
CA GLU A 100 15.68 4.11 -9.05
C GLU A 100 15.66 5.57 -8.56
N PHE A 101 16.59 5.95 -7.68
CA PHE A 101 16.70 7.32 -7.19
C PHE A 101 17.27 8.29 -8.22
N GLN A 102 18.01 7.79 -9.21
CA GLN A 102 18.70 8.61 -10.22
C GLN A 102 17.81 8.90 -11.45
N GLY A 103 16.58 8.35 -11.46
CA GLY A 103 15.68 8.40 -12.61
C GLY A 103 15.95 7.26 -13.59
N LEU A 104 14.87 6.79 -14.21
CA LEU A 104 14.89 5.62 -15.08
C LEU A 104 14.30 5.96 -16.44
N HIS A 105 14.88 5.39 -17.49
CA HIS A 105 14.38 5.49 -18.85
C HIS A 105 13.68 4.19 -19.24
N PHE A 106 12.53 4.33 -19.87
CA PHE A 106 11.71 3.25 -20.43
C PHE A 106 11.46 3.54 -21.89
N GLN A 107 10.92 2.59 -22.63
CA GLN A 107 10.55 2.80 -24.02
C GLN A 107 9.45 3.86 -24.19
N GLU A 108 8.50 3.88 -23.27
CA GLU A 108 7.35 4.80 -23.31
C GLU A 108 7.57 6.12 -22.56
N GLY A 109 8.74 6.34 -21.95
CA GLY A 109 9.02 7.58 -21.22
C GLY A 109 10.09 7.42 -20.16
N ALA A 110 10.02 8.25 -19.12
CA ALA A 110 10.98 8.23 -18.02
C ALA A 110 10.34 8.46 -16.66
N ALA A 111 10.87 7.83 -15.64
CA ALA A 111 10.66 8.19 -14.25
C ALA A 111 11.72 9.23 -13.85
N PRO A 112 11.33 10.35 -13.24
CA PRO A 112 12.29 11.39 -12.83
C PRO A 112 13.14 10.94 -11.65
N ALA A 113 14.32 11.58 -11.49
CA ALA A 113 15.11 11.43 -10.28
C ALA A 113 14.38 11.94 -9.04
N TRP A 114 14.66 11.36 -7.88
CA TRP A 114 13.97 11.68 -6.62
C TRP A 114 14.48 12.94 -5.92
N GLY A 115 15.66 13.44 -6.27
CA GLY A 115 16.31 14.57 -5.62
C GLY A 115 16.96 14.24 -4.26
N ILE A 116 16.91 12.97 -3.85
CA ILE A 116 17.64 12.34 -2.75
C ILE A 116 18.25 11.06 -3.29
N ASP A 117 19.27 10.53 -2.65
CA ASP A 117 19.88 9.28 -3.06
C ASP A 117 19.58 8.13 -2.07
N TYR A 118 19.94 6.92 -2.49
CA TYR A 118 19.76 5.73 -1.67
C TYR A 118 20.51 5.82 -0.33
N ALA A 119 21.73 6.37 -0.34
CA ALA A 119 22.57 6.45 0.86
C ALA A 119 21.92 7.32 1.96
N GLU A 120 21.19 8.36 1.57
CA GLU A 120 20.42 9.19 2.52
C GLU A 120 19.28 8.41 3.17
N LEU A 121 18.63 7.49 2.44
CA LEU A 121 17.51 6.68 2.95
C LEU A 121 17.95 5.36 3.61
N ALA A 122 19.13 4.84 3.32
CA ALA A 122 19.59 3.56 3.83
C ALA A 122 19.45 3.41 5.37
N PRO A 123 19.83 4.41 6.20
CA PRO A 123 19.63 4.30 7.66
C PRO A 123 18.17 4.23 8.09
N TYR A 124 17.26 4.85 7.34
CA TYR A 124 15.82 4.82 7.63
C TYR A 124 15.18 3.50 7.19
N TYR A 125 15.68 2.88 6.11
CA TYR A 125 15.28 1.52 5.76
C TYR A 125 15.65 0.54 6.87
N GLU A 126 16.84 0.64 7.45
CA GLU A 126 17.26 -0.21 8.58
C GLU A 126 16.36 -0.03 9.80
N GLN A 127 16.01 1.22 10.14
CA GLN A 127 15.09 1.50 11.22
C GLN A 127 13.69 0.93 10.96
N ALA A 128 13.19 1.08 9.72
CA ALA A 128 11.88 0.54 9.32
C ALA A 128 11.88 -0.99 9.36
N GLU A 129 12.93 -1.64 8.89
CA GLU A 129 13.09 -3.10 8.95
C GLU A 129 13.08 -3.62 10.38
N GLN A 130 13.76 -2.92 11.31
CA GLN A 130 13.73 -3.25 12.74
C GLN A 130 12.33 -3.07 13.31
N LEU A 131 11.69 -1.92 13.05
CA LEU A 131 10.36 -1.60 13.56
C LEU A 131 9.30 -2.61 13.10
N TYR A 132 9.31 -2.92 11.81
CA TYR A 132 8.34 -3.84 11.18
C TYR A 132 8.76 -5.30 11.28
N ARG A 133 9.84 -5.61 12.00
CA ARG A 133 10.34 -6.97 12.21
C ARG A 133 10.50 -7.73 10.89
N VAL A 134 11.22 -7.13 9.95
CA VAL A 134 11.36 -7.70 8.60
C VAL A 134 12.22 -8.94 8.62
N HIS A 135 11.67 -10.03 8.14
CA HIS A 135 12.32 -11.31 7.91
C HIS A 135 12.82 -11.37 6.47
N GLY A 136 14.09 -11.63 6.28
CA GLY A 136 14.69 -11.69 4.94
C GLY A 136 16.08 -12.30 4.94
N GLU A 137 16.69 -12.40 3.78
CA GLU A 137 18.04 -12.91 3.55
C GLU A 137 18.83 -11.93 2.68
N ALA A 138 19.95 -11.46 3.18
CA ALA A 138 20.77 -10.50 2.44
C ALA A 138 21.59 -11.19 1.35
N GLY A 139 21.84 -10.49 0.24
CA GLY A 139 22.73 -10.93 -0.83
C GLY A 139 22.21 -12.00 -1.76
N VAL A 140 20.92 -12.39 -1.63
CA VAL A 140 20.30 -13.41 -2.50
C VAL A 140 19.42 -12.86 -3.61
N ASP A 141 18.93 -11.62 -3.47
CA ASP A 141 18.24 -10.89 -4.55
C ASP A 141 19.28 -10.23 -5.44
N PRO A 142 19.40 -10.60 -6.74
CA PRO A 142 20.41 -10.04 -7.64
C PRO A 142 20.21 -8.55 -7.95
N SER A 143 19.03 -8.00 -7.70
CA SER A 143 18.72 -6.59 -7.91
C SER A 143 18.78 -5.74 -6.64
N ALA A 144 18.95 -6.36 -5.47
CA ALA A 144 18.91 -5.67 -4.19
C ALA A 144 19.95 -4.53 -4.09
N PRO A 145 19.58 -3.39 -3.49
CA PRO A 145 20.56 -2.34 -3.23
C PRO A 145 21.54 -2.75 -2.13
N PRO A 146 22.71 -2.08 -2.04
CA PRO A 146 23.70 -2.37 -1.00
C PRO A 146 23.10 -2.14 0.40
N ARG A 147 23.51 -2.97 1.37
CA ARG A 147 23.11 -2.86 2.78
C ARG A 147 24.27 -3.11 3.72
N GLN A 148 24.19 -2.57 4.95
CA GLN A 148 25.25 -2.67 5.95
C GLN A 148 25.08 -3.88 6.91
N GLY A 149 24.40 -4.91 6.52
CA GLY A 149 24.19 -6.08 7.38
C GLY A 149 23.03 -6.91 6.93
N ASP A 150 22.71 -7.93 7.73
CA ASP A 150 21.58 -8.80 7.48
C ASP A 150 20.24 -8.15 7.83
N TYR A 151 19.17 -8.80 7.43
CA TYR A 151 17.84 -8.46 7.93
C TYR A 151 17.75 -8.72 9.44
N PRO A 152 16.90 -7.98 10.18
CA PRO A 152 16.79 -8.17 11.64
C PRO A 152 16.35 -9.57 12.04
N PHE A 153 15.66 -10.28 11.15
CA PHE A 153 15.18 -11.63 11.39
C PHE A 153 15.44 -12.53 10.17
N ALA A 154 15.75 -13.81 10.44
CA ALA A 154 15.95 -14.79 9.39
C ALA A 154 14.68 -14.94 8.51
N PRO A 155 14.84 -15.29 7.22
CA PRO A 155 13.72 -15.49 6.32
C PRO A 155 12.77 -16.56 6.85
N ARG A 156 11.50 -16.43 6.50
CA ARG A 156 10.50 -17.45 6.84
C ARG A 156 10.81 -18.76 6.10
N ALA A 157 10.53 -19.86 6.76
CA ALA A 157 10.52 -21.16 6.09
C ALA A 157 9.45 -21.16 4.99
N VAL A 158 9.83 -21.60 3.81
CA VAL A 158 8.93 -21.80 2.68
C VAL A 158 8.32 -23.20 2.80
N GLU A 159 7.07 -23.35 2.38
CA GLU A 159 6.42 -24.65 2.43
C GLU A 159 7.06 -25.64 1.44
N PRO A 160 7.07 -26.96 1.72
CA PRO A 160 7.80 -27.96 0.93
C PRO A 160 7.50 -27.91 -0.58
N PHE A 161 6.25 -27.70 -0.96
CA PHE A 161 5.85 -27.57 -2.36
C PHE A 161 6.52 -26.36 -3.04
N LEU A 162 6.55 -25.21 -2.36
CA LEU A 162 7.16 -23.99 -2.89
C LEU A 162 8.69 -24.07 -2.88
N GLU A 163 9.29 -24.80 -1.93
CA GLU A 163 10.73 -25.08 -1.95
C GLU A 163 11.13 -25.93 -3.17
N GLU A 164 10.33 -26.95 -3.52
CA GLU A 164 10.56 -27.76 -4.71
C GLU A 164 10.43 -26.91 -5.99
N LEU A 165 9.43 -26.02 -6.04
CA LEU A 165 9.24 -25.09 -7.15
C LEU A 165 10.44 -24.13 -7.27
N LYS A 166 10.88 -23.53 -6.16
CA LYS A 166 12.08 -22.70 -6.07
C LYS A 166 13.31 -23.42 -6.59
N ALA A 167 13.55 -24.64 -6.12
CA ALA A 167 14.66 -25.46 -6.59
C ALA A 167 14.57 -25.79 -8.10
N SER A 168 13.37 -25.97 -8.61
CA SER A 168 13.16 -26.16 -10.07
C SER A 168 13.53 -24.94 -10.89
N LEU A 169 13.17 -23.75 -10.42
CA LEU A 169 13.53 -22.47 -11.05
C LEU A 169 15.03 -22.22 -11.02
N GLN A 170 15.69 -22.54 -9.90
CA GLN A 170 17.16 -22.46 -9.78
C GLN A 170 17.88 -23.35 -10.78
N ARG A 171 17.37 -24.57 -11.01
CA ARG A 171 17.92 -25.46 -12.05
C ARG A 171 17.77 -24.90 -13.47
N GLN A 172 16.84 -23.97 -13.68
CA GLN A 172 16.64 -23.28 -14.95
C GLN A 172 17.45 -21.97 -15.05
N GLY A 173 18.27 -21.66 -14.05
CA GLY A 173 19.18 -20.53 -14.06
C GLY A 173 18.60 -19.22 -13.52
N THR A 174 17.44 -19.26 -12.85
CA THR A 174 16.91 -18.07 -12.13
C THR A 174 17.34 -18.08 -10.67
N HIS A 175 17.24 -16.91 -10.00
CA HIS A 175 17.67 -16.71 -8.61
C HIS A 175 16.49 -16.33 -7.71
N PRO A 176 15.51 -17.23 -7.48
CA PRO A 176 14.41 -16.95 -6.59
C PRO A 176 14.91 -16.77 -5.14
N TYR A 177 14.52 -15.68 -4.52
CA TYR A 177 14.92 -15.31 -3.15
C TYR A 177 13.71 -15.18 -2.23
N PRO A 178 13.86 -15.43 -0.91
CA PRO A 178 12.78 -15.22 0.05
C PRO A 178 12.44 -13.73 0.12
N LEU A 179 11.17 -13.39 -0.12
CA LEU A 179 10.71 -12.01 -0.06
C LEU A 179 10.89 -11.44 1.35
N PRO A 180 11.46 -10.25 1.50
CA PRO A 180 11.55 -9.59 2.80
C PRO A 180 10.15 -9.20 3.27
N GLN A 181 9.73 -9.76 4.41
CA GLN A 181 8.36 -9.61 4.91
C GLN A 181 8.32 -9.20 6.37
N SER A 182 7.44 -8.25 6.67
CA SER A 182 7.02 -7.99 8.04
C SER A 182 6.25 -9.20 8.57
N TRP A 183 6.65 -9.68 9.75
CA TRP A 183 6.12 -10.91 10.32
C TRP A 183 5.93 -10.82 11.83
N SER A 184 4.82 -11.34 12.32
CA SER A 184 4.58 -11.50 13.75
C SER A 184 4.07 -12.91 14.04
N PRO A 185 4.86 -13.78 14.69
CA PRO A 185 4.46 -15.16 14.96
C PRO A 185 3.29 -15.29 15.96
N SER A 186 2.91 -14.20 16.61
CA SER A 186 1.79 -14.17 17.55
C SER A 186 0.43 -14.01 16.88
N LEU A 187 0.40 -13.75 15.56
CA LEU A 187 -0.84 -13.59 14.80
C LEU A 187 -1.15 -14.86 14.00
N THR A 188 -2.41 -15.16 13.82
CA THR A 188 -2.91 -16.24 12.95
C THR A 188 -2.67 -15.94 11.47
N ASP A 189 -2.76 -14.66 11.07
CA ASP A 189 -2.11 -14.13 9.87
C ASP A 189 -0.90 -13.32 10.34
N PRO A 190 0.30 -13.81 10.07
CA PRO A 190 1.50 -13.26 10.64
C PRO A 190 2.04 -12.02 9.92
N SER A 191 1.35 -11.46 8.94
CA SER A 191 1.74 -10.22 8.29
C SER A 191 1.64 -9.06 9.29
N GLY A 192 2.77 -8.46 9.65
CA GLY A 192 2.76 -7.27 10.48
C GLY A 192 2.24 -6.04 9.72
N ASP A 193 1.53 -5.16 10.39
CA ASP A 193 0.93 -3.97 9.80
C ASP A 193 1.23 -2.70 10.61
N ALA A 194 0.80 -1.54 10.09
CA ALA A 194 1.05 -0.25 10.73
C ALA A 194 0.24 -0.04 12.02
N GLU A 195 -0.86 -0.75 12.26
CA GLU A 195 -1.51 -0.73 13.55
C GLU A 195 -0.61 -1.39 14.59
N LEU A 196 -0.16 -2.62 14.33
CA LEU A 196 0.67 -3.39 15.25
C LEU A 196 2.01 -2.71 15.57
N PHE A 197 2.72 -2.21 14.56
CA PHE A 197 4.09 -1.68 14.72
C PHE A 197 4.18 -0.16 14.82
N GLY A 198 3.08 0.55 14.62
CA GLY A 198 3.03 2.01 14.71
C GLY A 198 1.98 2.52 15.69
N VAL A 199 0.70 2.27 15.39
CA VAL A 199 -0.41 2.83 16.18
C VAL A 199 -0.44 2.29 17.61
N ASP A 200 -0.15 1.01 17.81
CA ASP A 200 -0.12 0.41 19.16
C ASP A 200 1.00 0.98 20.02
N LEU A 201 2.16 1.31 19.43
CA LEU A 201 3.21 2.06 20.12
C LEU A 201 2.73 3.46 20.51
N ALA A 202 2.03 4.14 19.58
CA ALA A 202 1.46 5.45 19.84
C ALA A 202 0.42 5.43 20.98
N ARG A 203 -0.46 4.43 20.98
CA ARG A 203 -1.49 4.27 22.04
C ARG A 203 -0.95 4.05 23.44
N GLN A 204 0.24 3.47 23.57
CA GLN A 204 0.87 3.22 24.85
C GLN A 204 1.49 4.49 25.46
N ALA A 205 1.66 5.54 24.70
CA ALA A 205 2.32 6.76 25.13
C ALA A 205 1.31 7.81 25.62
N ALA A 206 1.53 8.35 26.81
CA ALA A 206 0.63 9.32 27.43
C ALA A 206 0.51 10.66 26.67
N ASN A 207 1.49 10.98 25.81
CA ASN A 207 1.53 12.20 25.00
C ASN A 207 0.88 12.04 23.63
N VAL A 208 0.35 10.86 23.29
CA VAL A 208 -0.32 10.61 21.99
C VAL A 208 -1.79 10.31 22.23
N THR A 209 -2.65 11.02 21.53
CA THR A 209 -4.09 10.74 21.46
C THR A 209 -4.44 10.16 20.12
N VAL A 210 -5.06 8.99 20.07
CA VAL A 210 -5.57 8.36 18.85
C VAL A 210 -7.08 8.50 18.82
N ARG A 211 -7.60 9.15 17.79
CA ARG A 211 -9.04 9.28 17.55
C ARG A 211 -9.43 8.53 16.27
N GLU A 212 -10.17 7.47 16.46
CA GLU A 212 -10.78 6.65 15.42
C GLU A 212 -12.09 7.28 14.92
N ARG A 213 -12.60 6.79 13.78
CA ARG A 213 -13.87 7.22 13.20
C ARG A 213 -13.98 8.73 13.03
N THR A 214 -12.82 9.35 12.77
CA THR A 214 -12.65 10.79 12.67
C THR A 214 -12.22 11.13 11.24
N ARG A 215 -13.19 11.46 10.39
CA ARG A 215 -12.95 11.78 8.99
C ARG A 215 -12.57 13.25 8.83
N VAL A 216 -11.30 13.53 8.53
CA VAL A 216 -10.87 14.87 8.16
C VAL A 216 -11.48 15.25 6.81
N ARG A 217 -12.07 16.43 6.74
CA ARG A 217 -12.76 16.97 5.57
C ARG A 217 -11.91 17.99 4.83
N ARG A 218 -11.31 18.93 5.56
CA ARG A 218 -10.48 20.00 5.02
C ARG A 218 -9.63 20.66 6.09
N LEU A 219 -8.72 21.52 5.63
CA LEU A 219 -7.88 22.36 6.46
C LEU A 219 -8.33 23.83 6.34
N HIS A 220 -8.36 24.52 7.45
CA HIS A 220 -8.61 25.95 7.51
C HIS A 220 -7.30 26.71 7.65
N VAL A 221 -7.12 27.76 6.89
CA VAL A 221 -5.95 28.65 6.96
C VAL A 221 -6.29 29.97 7.65
N ASN A 222 -5.25 30.68 8.07
CA ASN A 222 -5.39 32.03 8.59
C ASN A 222 -5.90 33.00 7.47
N PRO A 223 -6.36 34.22 7.80
CA PRO A 223 -6.85 35.19 6.82
C PRO A 223 -5.84 35.53 5.72
N GLY A 224 -4.54 35.42 5.96
CA GLY A 224 -3.50 35.63 4.96
C GLY A 224 -3.18 34.42 4.10
N GLY A 225 -3.80 33.25 4.33
CA GLY A 225 -3.58 32.02 3.57
C GLY A 225 -2.21 31.34 3.79
N THR A 226 -1.44 31.76 4.77
CA THR A 226 -0.03 31.34 4.95
C THR A 226 0.17 30.25 5.98
N GLU A 227 -0.83 29.94 6.80
CA GLU A 227 -0.72 29.02 7.91
C GLU A 227 -2.01 28.23 8.13
N VAL A 228 -1.91 26.92 8.34
CA VAL A 228 -3.05 26.08 8.75
C VAL A 228 -3.40 26.38 10.21
N ARG A 229 -4.64 26.79 10.45
CA ARG A 229 -5.15 27.13 11.79
C ARG A 229 -6.00 26.07 12.41
N ALA A 230 -6.72 25.30 11.61
CA ALA A 230 -7.53 24.22 12.12
C ALA A 230 -7.66 23.07 11.12
N VAL A 231 -7.83 21.88 11.64
CA VAL A 231 -8.21 20.67 10.96
C VAL A 231 -9.70 20.44 11.21
N GLU A 232 -10.50 20.48 10.15
CA GLU A 232 -11.94 20.19 10.22
C GLU A 232 -12.16 18.69 9.99
N ALA A 233 -12.79 18.05 10.96
CA ALA A 233 -13.13 16.64 10.88
C ALA A 233 -14.60 16.41 11.26
N GLU A 234 -15.13 15.29 10.80
CA GLU A 234 -16.46 14.80 11.15
C GLU A 234 -16.34 13.56 12.04
N ILE A 235 -17.03 13.60 13.18
CA ILE A 235 -17.14 12.49 14.12
C ILE A 235 -18.64 12.29 14.38
N GLU A 236 -19.18 11.14 13.99
CA GLU A 236 -20.62 10.78 14.16
C GLU A 236 -21.57 11.86 13.64
N GLY A 237 -21.27 12.45 12.48
CA GLY A 237 -22.07 13.51 11.86
C GLY A 237 -21.87 14.91 12.47
N VAL A 238 -21.04 15.05 13.49
CA VAL A 238 -20.74 16.34 14.13
C VAL A 238 -19.40 16.86 13.63
N VAL A 239 -19.35 18.14 13.25
CA VAL A 239 -18.11 18.81 12.83
C VAL A 239 -17.28 19.19 14.04
N TRP A 240 -16.03 18.78 14.05
CA TRP A 240 -14.99 19.11 15.01
C TRP A 240 -13.87 19.94 14.38
N LEU A 241 -13.29 20.84 15.16
CA LEU A 241 -12.10 21.61 14.80
C LEU A 241 -10.97 21.31 15.78
N PHE A 242 -9.83 20.88 15.24
CA PHE A 242 -8.60 20.63 16.00
C PHE A 242 -7.51 21.63 15.58
N SER A 243 -6.60 21.97 16.49
CA SER A 243 -5.48 22.88 16.19
C SER A 243 -4.13 22.29 16.60
N ALA A 244 -3.09 22.60 15.80
CA ALA A 244 -1.73 22.18 16.09
C ALA A 244 -0.70 23.15 15.50
N HIS A 245 0.55 23.02 15.97
CA HIS A 245 1.69 23.71 15.36
C HIS A 245 2.07 23.10 14.01
N LEU A 246 1.95 21.79 13.87
CA LEU A 246 2.25 21.05 12.63
C LEU A 246 1.11 20.11 12.28
N VAL A 247 0.70 20.11 11.02
CA VAL A 247 -0.28 19.17 10.47
C VAL A 247 0.37 18.31 9.40
N VAL A 248 0.30 16.99 9.56
CA VAL A 248 0.86 16.00 8.64
C VAL A 248 -0.28 15.26 7.95
N LEU A 249 -0.33 15.33 6.62
CA LEU A 249 -1.24 14.55 5.79
C LEU A 249 -0.59 13.21 5.42
N ALA A 250 -1.10 12.12 5.97
CA ALA A 250 -0.64 10.75 5.73
C ALA A 250 -1.78 9.84 5.24
N THR A 251 -2.70 10.40 4.43
CA THR A 251 -3.96 9.78 4.03
C THR A 251 -3.88 9.02 2.69
N GLY A 252 -2.67 8.80 2.18
CA GLY A 252 -2.42 8.08 0.94
C GLY A 252 -2.61 8.94 -0.32
N ALA A 253 -2.31 8.35 -1.48
CA ALA A 253 -2.17 9.04 -2.75
C ALA A 253 -3.48 9.67 -3.29
N VAL A 254 -4.63 9.22 -2.83
CA VAL A 254 -5.94 9.72 -3.27
C VAL A 254 -6.56 10.68 -2.25
N ASN A 255 -6.59 10.32 -0.97
CA ASN A 255 -7.25 11.16 0.03
C ASN A 255 -6.42 12.39 0.44
N THR A 256 -5.08 12.34 0.32
CA THR A 256 -4.23 13.54 0.56
C THR A 256 -4.55 14.66 -0.41
N PRO A 257 -4.53 14.46 -1.73
CA PRO A 257 -4.97 15.50 -2.67
C PRO A 257 -6.45 15.85 -2.51
N GLU A 258 -7.34 14.93 -2.16
CA GLU A 258 -8.75 15.25 -1.88
C GLU A 258 -8.86 16.30 -0.78
N ILE A 259 -8.20 16.13 0.36
CA ILE A 259 -8.22 17.09 1.48
C ILE A 259 -7.66 18.44 1.04
N LEU A 260 -6.54 18.46 0.34
CA LEU A 260 -5.93 19.69 -0.15
C LEU A 260 -6.83 20.44 -1.13
N LEU A 261 -7.46 19.73 -2.07
CA LEU A 261 -8.40 20.32 -3.05
C LEU A 261 -9.67 20.86 -2.37
N ARG A 262 -10.21 20.14 -1.38
CA ARG A 262 -11.37 20.59 -0.57
C ARG A 262 -11.04 21.79 0.33
N SER A 263 -9.77 22.04 0.58
CA SER A 263 -9.28 23.16 1.38
C SER A 263 -9.08 24.46 0.56
N ALA A 264 -9.75 24.58 -0.58
CA ALA A 264 -9.71 25.78 -1.40
C ALA A 264 -10.23 27.01 -0.63
N THR A 265 -9.58 28.15 -0.85
CA THR A 265 -9.93 29.47 -0.29
C THR A 265 -9.74 30.57 -1.35
N GLU A 266 -10.02 31.81 -1.01
CA GLU A 266 -9.75 32.95 -1.91
C GLU A 266 -8.25 33.03 -2.27
N HIS A 267 -7.35 32.78 -1.34
CA HIS A 267 -5.89 32.74 -1.55
C HIS A 267 -5.42 31.48 -2.29
N HIS A 268 -6.15 30.40 -2.18
CA HIS A 268 -5.83 29.08 -2.72
C HIS A 268 -6.99 28.54 -3.56
N SER A 269 -7.38 29.25 -4.60
CA SER A 269 -8.60 28.96 -5.39
C SER A 269 -8.62 27.57 -6.04
N ARG A 270 -7.45 26.94 -6.26
CA ARG A 270 -7.31 25.60 -6.82
C ARG A 270 -7.03 24.50 -5.78
N GLY A 271 -7.18 24.83 -4.48
CA GLY A 271 -6.83 23.96 -3.37
C GLY A 271 -5.56 24.40 -2.64
N LEU A 272 -5.45 24.00 -1.38
CA LEU A 272 -4.30 24.34 -0.55
C LEU A 272 -3.02 23.72 -1.12
N SER A 273 -1.89 24.45 -1.07
CA SER A 273 -0.59 24.06 -1.64
C SER A 273 -0.61 23.77 -3.15
N ASN A 274 -1.65 24.20 -3.89
CA ASN A 274 -1.83 23.90 -5.31
C ASN A 274 -1.60 25.10 -6.24
N GLY A 275 -0.70 26.01 -5.88
CA GLY A 275 -0.32 27.14 -6.72
C GLY A 275 0.22 26.74 -8.10
N SER A 276 0.97 25.63 -8.17
CA SER A 276 1.55 25.06 -9.39
C SER A 276 0.65 24.08 -10.13
N ASP A 277 -0.57 23.82 -9.66
CA ASP A 277 -1.51 22.82 -10.21
C ASP A 277 -0.96 21.38 -10.22
N GLN A 278 -0.11 21.02 -9.24
CA GLN A 278 0.47 19.68 -9.13
C GLN A 278 -0.30 18.75 -8.18
N VAL A 279 -1.13 19.30 -7.28
CA VAL A 279 -1.90 18.48 -6.34
C VAL A 279 -2.86 17.57 -7.10
N GLY A 280 -2.72 16.29 -6.83
CA GLY A 280 -3.50 15.20 -7.43
C GLY A 280 -2.99 14.71 -8.78
N ARG A 281 -2.02 15.38 -9.44
CA ARG A 281 -1.42 14.92 -10.69
C ARG A 281 -0.44 13.78 -10.49
N ASN A 282 -0.08 13.13 -11.59
CA ASN A 282 0.86 12.01 -11.64
C ASN A 282 0.43 10.85 -10.73
N LEU A 283 -0.87 10.56 -10.70
CA LEU A 283 -1.39 9.39 -10.00
C LEU A 283 -0.83 8.13 -10.67
N MET A 284 -0.10 7.34 -9.92
CA MET A 284 0.47 6.07 -10.35
C MET A 284 -0.12 4.93 -9.54
N LYS A 285 -0.40 3.83 -10.20
CA LYS A 285 -0.73 2.54 -9.60
C LYS A 285 0.39 1.57 -9.90
N GLN A 286 0.56 0.57 -9.05
CA GLN A 286 1.36 -0.58 -9.43
C GLN A 286 0.70 -1.30 -10.61
N GLN A 287 1.44 -1.54 -11.69
CA GLN A 287 0.99 -2.41 -12.77
C GLN A 287 1.25 -3.84 -12.32
N LEU A 288 0.17 -4.62 -12.25
CA LEU A 288 0.19 -5.96 -11.68
C LEU A 288 -0.65 -6.89 -12.57
N THR A 289 -0.05 -8.00 -12.96
CA THR A 289 -0.77 -9.12 -13.58
C THR A 289 -0.64 -10.35 -12.70
N SER A 290 -1.78 -10.97 -12.41
CA SER A 290 -1.84 -12.26 -11.71
C SER A 290 -1.90 -13.39 -12.73
N ILE A 291 -0.95 -14.31 -12.66
CA ILE A 291 -0.90 -15.52 -13.49
C ILE A 291 -1.17 -16.71 -12.59
N ILE A 292 -2.14 -17.54 -12.94
CA ILE A 292 -2.47 -18.75 -12.20
C ILE A 292 -1.93 -19.95 -12.96
N GLN A 293 -0.97 -20.64 -12.36
CA GLN A 293 -0.42 -21.88 -12.86
C GLN A 293 -1.09 -23.05 -12.12
N LEU A 294 -1.45 -24.09 -12.86
CA LEU A 294 -1.94 -25.36 -12.27
C LEU A 294 -0.79 -26.34 -12.12
N ALA A 295 -0.57 -26.80 -10.91
CA ALA A 295 0.42 -27.82 -10.59
C ALA A 295 -0.15 -29.22 -10.66
N ALA A 296 0.71 -30.20 -10.95
CA ALA A 296 0.34 -31.62 -10.94
C ALA A 296 0.03 -32.13 -9.53
N ALA A 297 0.73 -31.60 -8.51
CA ALA A 297 0.50 -31.90 -7.10
C ALA A 297 -0.25 -30.77 -6.40
N PRO A 298 -0.97 -31.05 -5.31
CA PRO A 298 -1.59 -30.02 -4.49
C PRO A 298 -0.56 -29.04 -3.93
N ASN A 299 -0.86 -27.76 -3.98
CA ASN A 299 -0.11 -26.70 -3.34
C ASN A 299 -0.57 -26.58 -1.88
N SER A 300 0.33 -26.88 -0.94
CA SER A 300 0.08 -26.75 0.49
C SER A 300 0.45 -25.36 1.04
N GLY A 301 0.85 -24.43 0.16
CA GLY A 301 1.23 -23.07 0.54
C GLY A 301 0.05 -22.31 1.15
N ARG A 302 0.25 -21.84 2.39
CA ARG A 302 -0.77 -21.10 3.14
C ARG A 302 -0.66 -19.60 2.95
N TYR A 303 0.51 -19.13 2.50
CA TYR A 303 0.83 -17.71 2.48
C TYR A 303 1.01 -17.21 1.07
N ALA A 304 0.35 -16.11 0.76
CA ALA A 304 0.62 -15.34 -0.43
C ALA A 304 2.03 -14.73 -0.34
N ARG A 305 2.79 -14.77 -1.44
CA ARG A 305 4.12 -14.14 -1.58
C ARG A 305 5.20 -14.78 -0.72
N SER A 306 5.75 -15.89 -1.18
CA SER A 306 6.82 -16.60 -0.48
C SER A 306 8.20 -16.25 -1.00
N PHE A 307 8.36 -16.11 -2.31
CA PHE A 307 9.64 -15.72 -2.91
C PHE A 307 9.45 -14.81 -4.12
N GLY A 308 10.50 -14.04 -4.42
CA GLY A 308 10.60 -13.14 -5.55
C GLY A 308 11.62 -13.61 -6.59
N ILE A 309 11.49 -13.10 -7.81
CA ILE A 309 12.42 -13.27 -8.92
C ILE A 309 12.65 -11.88 -9.52
N THR A 310 13.91 -11.45 -9.59
CA THR A 310 14.31 -10.14 -10.09
C THR A 310 15.43 -10.24 -11.12
N ASP A 311 15.69 -11.44 -11.67
CA ASP A 311 16.75 -11.69 -12.63
C ASP A 311 16.67 -10.75 -13.86
N TYR A 312 15.46 -10.37 -14.22
CA TYR A 312 15.20 -9.47 -15.35
C TYR A 312 14.77 -8.07 -14.93
N TYR A 313 14.98 -7.71 -13.66
CA TYR A 313 14.54 -6.42 -13.14
C TYR A 313 15.04 -5.24 -13.99
N TRP A 314 16.29 -5.27 -14.41
CA TRP A 314 16.94 -4.24 -15.20
C TRP A 314 16.90 -4.49 -16.72
N GLY A 315 16.08 -5.44 -17.18
CA GLY A 315 16.04 -5.86 -18.56
C GLY A 315 16.86 -7.12 -18.84
N ASP A 316 17.16 -7.36 -20.09
CA ASP A 316 17.97 -8.50 -20.58
C ASP A 316 18.85 -8.09 -21.77
N SER A 317 19.40 -9.06 -22.50
CA SER A 317 20.20 -8.82 -23.71
C SER A 317 19.44 -8.10 -24.85
N ASN A 318 18.11 -8.13 -24.83
CA ASN A 318 17.24 -7.58 -25.86
C ASN A 318 16.51 -6.31 -25.41
N VAL A 319 16.42 -6.08 -24.09
CA VAL A 319 15.67 -5.00 -23.46
C VAL A 319 16.55 -4.28 -22.46
N SER A 320 16.78 -2.99 -22.68
CA SER A 320 17.68 -2.15 -21.86
C SER A 320 16.96 -1.26 -20.85
N PHE A 321 15.70 -1.49 -20.59
CA PHE A 321 14.89 -0.76 -19.59
C PHE A 321 14.37 -1.73 -18.51
N PRO A 322 14.00 -1.24 -17.31
CA PRO A 322 13.51 -2.08 -16.24
C PRO A 322 12.20 -2.80 -16.60
N LEU A 323 12.14 -4.10 -16.35
CA LEU A 323 10.95 -4.92 -16.54
C LEU A 323 10.15 -5.10 -15.23
N GLY A 324 10.84 -5.07 -14.08
CA GLY A 324 10.21 -5.24 -12.78
C GLY A 324 10.48 -6.60 -12.14
N SER A 325 9.54 -7.08 -11.35
CA SER A 325 9.71 -8.28 -10.54
C SER A 325 8.53 -9.25 -10.65
N VAL A 326 8.80 -10.51 -10.36
CA VAL A 326 7.77 -11.55 -10.23
C VAL A 326 7.80 -12.07 -8.81
N ALA A 327 6.65 -12.14 -8.15
CA ALA A 327 6.50 -12.75 -6.85
C ALA A 327 5.65 -14.03 -6.97
N SER A 328 6.06 -15.08 -6.28
CA SER A 328 5.28 -16.30 -6.15
C SER A 328 4.69 -16.41 -4.77
N GLY A 329 3.51 -16.93 -4.68
CA GLY A 329 2.82 -17.14 -3.44
C GLY A 329 2.09 -18.45 -3.36
N GLY A 330 1.33 -18.62 -2.29
CA GLY A 330 0.48 -19.75 -2.04
C GLY A 330 -0.54 -20.01 -3.17
N GLY A 331 -1.44 -20.92 -2.92
CA GLY A 331 -2.54 -21.19 -3.83
C GLY A 331 -3.49 -20.02 -3.95
N VAL A 332 -4.22 -19.98 -5.06
CA VAL A 332 -5.40 -19.11 -5.15
C VAL A 332 -6.46 -19.65 -4.20
N LEU A 333 -7.10 -18.74 -3.51
CA LEU A 333 -8.25 -19.09 -2.69
C LEU A 333 -9.46 -19.32 -3.60
N GLN A 334 -10.27 -20.29 -3.26
CA GLN A 334 -11.49 -20.60 -4.00
C GLN A 334 -12.37 -19.36 -4.21
N ASP A 335 -12.45 -18.52 -3.20
CA ASP A 335 -13.26 -17.32 -3.20
C ASP A 335 -12.70 -16.21 -4.10
N ALA A 336 -11.36 -16.09 -4.17
CA ALA A 336 -10.69 -15.20 -5.10
C ALA A 336 -10.87 -15.66 -6.55
N LEU A 337 -10.78 -16.96 -6.83
CA LEU A 337 -11.10 -17.51 -8.15
C LEU A 337 -12.52 -17.17 -8.58
N PHE A 338 -13.47 -17.25 -7.66
CA PHE A 338 -14.87 -16.94 -7.94
C PHE A 338 -15.10 -15.44 -8.19
N ALA A 339 -14.48 -14.57 -7.40
CA ALA A 339 -14.70 -13.12 -7.44
C ALA A 339 -13.92 -12.40 -8.53
N GLU A 340 -12.68 -12.81 -8.79
CA GLU A 340 -11.72 -12.07 -9.63
C GLU A 340 -11.42 -12.74 -10.98
N SER A 341 -12.12 -13.83 -11.34
CA SER A 341 -11.93 -14.46 -12.64
C SER A 341 -12.29 -13.52 -13.79
N PRO A 342 -11.46 -13.47 -14.87
CA PRO A 342 -11.79 -12.73 -16.09
C PRO A 342 -13.18 -13.14 -16.64
N PRO A 343 -13.87 -12.26 -17.38
CA PRO A 343 -15.24 -12.51 -17.84
C PRO A 343 -15.45 -13.84 -18.54
N VAL A 344 -14.47 -14.31 -19.33
CA VAL A 344 -14.54 -15.60 -20.02
C VAL A 344 -14.42 -16.78 -19.03
N LEU A 345 -13.58 -16.66 -18.03
CA LEU A 345 -13.39 -17.70 -17.01
C LEU A 345 -14.47 -17.65 -15.93
N SER A 346 -15.05 -16.47 -15.66
CA SER A 346 -16.07 -16.29 -14.66
C SER A 346 -17.33 -17.10 -14.91
N LEU A 347 -17.68 -17.32 -16.19
CA LEU A 347 -18.80 -18.20 -16.55
C LEU A 347 -18.51 -19.66 -16.15
N VAL A 348 -17.28 -20.11 -16.38
CA VAL A 348 -16.85 -21.48 -16.04
C VAL A 348 -16.78 -21.65 -14.53
N THR A 349 -16.17 -20.71 -13.81
CA THR A 349 -16.06 -20.78 -12.34
C THR A 349 -17.41 -20.70 -11.65
N ARG A 350 -18.37 -19.92 -12.18
CA ARG A 350 -19.74 -19.83 -11.63
C ARG A 350 -20.59 -21.07 -11.89
N LEU A 351 -20.30 -21.82 -12.95
CA LEU A 351 -21.00 -23.06 -13.30
C LEU A 351 -20.32 -24.31 -12.71
N MET A 352 -19.09 -24.19 -12.20
CA MET A 352 -18.34 -25.29 -11.63
C MET A 352 -18.87 -25.61 -10.23
N PRO A 353 -19.10 -26.89 -9.89
CA PRO A 353 -19.40 -27.27 -8.52
C PRO A 353 -18.29 -26.86 -7.55
N ASP A 354 -18.64 -26.54 -6.31
CA ASP A 354 -17.69 -26.11 -5.25
C ASP A 354 -16.47 -27.06 -5.13
N PHE A 355 -16.71 -28.37 -5.19
CA PHE A 355 -15.65 -29.38 -5.21
C PHE A 355 -14.63 -29.19 -6.36
N GLY A 356 -15.10 -28.81 -7.55
CA GLY A 356 -14.24 -28.56 -8.70
C GLY A 356 -13.39 -27.32 -8.52
N LEU A 357 -13.99 -26.24 -8.00
CA LEU A 357 -13.26 -25.00 -7.65
C LEU A 357 -12.23 -25.26 -6.53
N GLU A 358 -12.60 -26.03 -5.52
CA GLU A 358 -11.67 -26.42 -4.44
C GLU A 358 -10.45 -27.19 -4.95
N GLN A 359 -10.67 -28.16 -5.85
CA GLN A 359 -9.57 -28.92 -6.48
C GLN A 359 -8.69 -28.03 -7.37
N LEU A 360 -9.29 -27.09 -8.09
CA LEU A 360 -8.55 -26.12 -8.89
C LEU A 360 -7.71 -25.20 -8.01
N ALA A 361 -8.31 -24.65 -6.96
CA ALA A 361 -7.64 -23.81 -5.97
C ALA A 361 -6.49 -24.57 -5.27
N ALA A 362 -6.73 -25.80 -4.82
CA ALA A 362 -5.74 -26.61 -4.15
C ALA A 362 -4.51 -26.97 -5.00
N ARG A 363 -4.59 -26.84 -6.34
CA ARG A 363 -3.49 -27.10 -7.26
C ARG A 363 -2.93 -25.86 -7.92
N SER A 364 -3.42 -24.70 -7.58
CA SER A 364 -2.99 -23.44 -8.16
C SER A 364 -1.70 -22.92 -7.50
N VAL A 365 -0.90 -22.23 -8.29
CA VAL A 365 0.18 -21.36 -7.84
C VAL A 365 -0.05 -19.99 -8.46
N VAL A 366 -0.09 -18.97 -7.63
CA VAL A 366 -0.23 -17.59 -8.09
C VAL A 366 1.13 -16.97 -8.32
N TRP A 367 1.27 -16.29 -9.44
CA TRP A 367 2.40 -15.43 -9.75
C TRP A 367 1.90 -14.01 -9.92
N TRP A 368 2.60 -13.06 -9.36
CA TRP A 368 2.35 -11.64 -9.57
C TRP A 368 3.51 -11.02 -10.32
N ALA A 369 3.28 -10.70 -11.60
CA ALA A 369 4.21 -9.89 -12.37
C ALA A 369 3.92 -8.41 -12.09
N MET A 370 4.95 -7.68 -11.68
CA MET A 370 4.85 -6.29 -11.25
C MET A 370 5.84 -5.44 -12.02
N SER A 371 5.37 -4.35 -12.61
CA SER A 371 6.20 -3.40 -13.33
C SER A 371 5.90 -1.95 -12.94
N ALA A 372 6.80 -1.05 -13.31
CA ALA A 372 6.65 0.38 -13.04
C ALA A 372 5.58 1.02 -13.91
N VAL A 373 4.90 2.02 -13.36
CA VAL A 373 4.05 2.98 -14.07
C VAL A 373 4.77 4.31 -14.13
N LEU A 374 4.66 5.01 -15.25
CA LEU A 374 5.30 6.31 -15.45
C LEU A 374 4.41 7.46 -14.97
N PRO A 375 4.98 8.54 -14.44
CA PRO A 375 4.21 9.73 -14.11
C PRO A 375 3.61 10.35 -15.36
N ASP A 376 2.31 10.61 -15.32
CA ASP A 376 1.57 11.34 -16.36
C ASP A 376 0.69 12.39 -15.67
N PRO A 377 0.83 13.68 -16.01
CA PRO A 377 0.03 14.75 -15.39
C PRO A 377 -1.47 14.65 -15.69
N HIS A 378 -1.89 13.86 -16.69
CA HIS A 378 -3.30 13.60 -16.98
C HIS A 378 -3.88 12.53 -16.04
N ASN A 379 -3.04 11.62 -15.55
CA ASN A 379 -3.42 10.69 -14.48
C ASN A 379 -3.52 11.47 -13.18
N ARG A 380 -4.74 11.66 -12.68
CA ARG A 380 -4.95 12.58 -11.57
C ARG A 380 -6.16 12.29 -10.70
N VAL A 381 -6.05 12.74 -9.47
CA VAL A 381 -7.16 12.93 -8.53
C VAL A 381 -7.69 14.35 -8.71
N SER A 382 -9.01 14.53 -8.83
CA SER A 382 -9.64 15.83 -8.95
C SER A 382 -11.00 15.87 -8.27
N LEU A 383 -11.61 17.05 -8.18
CA LEU A 383 -12.96 17.23 -7.67
C LEU A 383 -13.88 17.81 -8.75
N ARG A 384 -15.07 17.25 -8.89
CA ARG A 384 -16.18 17.83 -9.64
C ARG A 384 -17.34 18.10 -8.69
N GLY A 385 -17.45 19.33 -8.21
CA GLY A 385 -18.30 19.63 -7.07
C GLY A 385 -17.85 18.85 -5.84
N ASN A 386 -18.72 18.03 -5.27
CA ASN A 386 -18.39 17.16 -4.14
C ASN A 386 -17.88 15.77 -4.52
N GLN A 387 -17.89 15.43 -5.80
CA GLN A 387 -17.48 14.11 -6.28
C GLN A 387 -15.97 14.03 -6.44
N LEU A 388 -15.37 12.99 -5.89
CA LEU A 388 -13.98 12.66 -6.08
C LEU A 388 -13.82 11.91 -7.41
N GLN A 389 -13.05 12.49 -8.32
CA GLN A 389 -12.80 11.91 -9.64
C GLN A 389 -11.38 11.36 -9.73
N ILE A 390 -11.27 10.18 -10.32
CA ILE A 390 -10.01 9.50 -10.62
C ILE A 390 -9.89 9.38 -12.14
N HIS A 391 -8.96 10.13 -12.70
CA HIS A 391 -8.56 9.93 -14.09
C HIS A 391 -7.28 9.12 -14.12
N TYR A 392 -7.33 7.93 -14.70
CA TYR A 392 -6.18 7.03 -14.77
C TYR A 392 -6.19 6.23 -16.06
N LEU A 393 -5.14 6.36 -16.83
CA LEU A 393 -4.85 5.55 -18.00
C LEU A 393 -3.54 4.81 -17.77
N PRO A 394 -3.54 3.46 -17.86
CA PRO A 394 -2.30 2.68 -17.77
C PRO A 394 -1.31 3.08 -18.86
N ASN A 395 -0.04 3.14 -18.50
CA ASN A 395 1.07 3.41 -19.41
C ASN A 395 2.23 2.43 -19.14
N ASN A 396 3.33 2.56 -19.86
CA ASN A 396 4.50 1.67 -19.77
C ASN A 396 4.15 0.20 -19.98
N ARG A 397 3.26 -0.07 -20.93
CA ARG A 397 2.77 -1.42 -21.23
C ARG A 397 3.85 -2.32 -21.82
N GLU A 398 4.75 -1.77 -22.64
CA GLU A 398 5.84 -2.56 -23.21
C GLU A 398 6.69 -3.24 -22.13
N ALA A 399 7.00 -2.53 -21.05
CA ALA A 399 7.75 -3.11 -19.93
C ALA A 399 6.97 -4.19 -19.18
N HIS A 400 5.64 -4.09 -19.17
CA HIS A 400 4.79 -5.06 -18.47
C HIS A 400 4.50 -6.31 -19.30
N ASP A 401 4.37 -6.15 -20.62
CA ASP A 401 4.02 -7.25 -21.54
C ASP A 401 5.22 -8.13 -21.87
N ARG A 402 6.46 -7.68 -21.59
CA ARG A 402 7.72 -8.43 -21.75
C ARG A 402 7.95 -9.41 -20.60
#